data_65de8c169529eff081bddce48bdd09a7
#
_entry.id   65de8c169529eff081bddce48bdd09a7
#
_cell.length_a   1.000
_cell.length_b   1.000
_cell.length_c   1.000
_cell.angle_alpha   90.00
_cell.angle_beta   90.00
_cell.angle_gamma   90.00
#
_symmetry.space_group_name_H-M   'P 1'
#
loop_
_entity.id
_entity.type
_entity.pdbx_description
1 polymer ?
#
loop_
_entity_poly.entity_id
_entity_poly.type
_entity_poly.pdbx_seq_one_letter_code
_entity_poly.pdbx_strand_id
1 'polypeptide(L)'
;ASDVYKRQGNMVYAWAARLGMLVGVVLGIGMYKMYGFRMVTYLSVAAGLASIFFASRVYVAFRAPIGVSLCNMDRFLLPRAWVPAINMLLIAFVPGALLPLMFVGDYWSLAALAVLVFITVPFMKMFVKLSHHCQRGTANTTCHLSMEAGLLVGMAVACHLMDKAQIYHVASVAAMLAVFFFVLLTYPYYKKKQVR
;
A
#
# COMPACT_ATOMS: atom_id res chain seq x y z
N ALA A 1 10.99 1.40 -28.07
CA ALA A 1 10.51 2.68 -27.51
C ALA A 1 9.23 2.51 -26.67
N SER A 2 8.23 1.75 -27.14
CA SER A 2 6.94 1.60 -26.43
C SER A 2 7.06 0.96 -25.04
N ASP A 3 7.96 0.02 -24.83
CA ASP A 3 8.13 -0.67 -23.54
C ASP A 3 8.85 0.19 -22.48
N VAL A 4 9.73 1.09 -22.90
CA VAL A 4 10.39 2.04 -22.00
C VAL A 4 9.37 3.05 -21.48
N TYR A 5 8.52 3.59 -22.34
CA TYR A 5 7.45 4.52 -21.93
C TYR A 5 6.43 3.89 -20.99
N LYS A 6 6.02 2.63 -21.23
CA LYS A 6 5.12 1.89 -20.34
C LYS A 6 5.75 1.65 -18.96
N ARG A 7 7.06 1.39 -18.93
CA ARG A 7 7.81 1.18 -17.69
C ARG A 7 7.94 2.47 -16.88
N GLN A 8 8.19 3.60 -17.54
CA GLN A 8 8.26 4.91 -16.91
C GLN A 8 6.89 5.37 -16.38
N GLY A 9 5.82 5.21 -17.16
CA GLY A 9 4.46 5.54 -16.74
C GLY A 9 4.02 4.79 -15.48
N ASN A 10 4.28 3.49 -15.40
CA ASN A 10 3.98 2.69 -14.21
C ASN A 10 4.80 3.13 -12.97
N MET A 11 6.05 3.55 -13.16
CA MET A 11 6.86 4.07 -12.06
C MET A 11 6.34 5.41 -11.54
N VAL A 12 6.02 6.34 -12.44
CA VAL A 12 5.44 7.64 -12.07
C VAL A 12 4.13 7.47 -11.32
N TYR A 13 3.23 6.61 -11.82
CA TYR A 13 1.97 6.30 -11.14
C TYR A 13 2.19 5.72 -9.73
N ALA A 14 3.11 4.78 -9.61
CA ALA A 14 3.44 4.17 -8.34
C ALA A 14 4.00 5.17 -7.33
N TRP A 15 4.87 6.08 -7.75
CA TRP A 15 5.40 7.14 -6.89
C TRP A 15 4.35 8.18 -6.54
N ALA A 16 3.52 8.60 -7.50
CA ALA A 16 2.47 9.58 -7.28
C ALA A 16 1.47 9.11 -6.21
N ALA A 17 1.03 7.85 -6.29
CA ALA A 17 0.12 7.26 -5.30
C ALA A 17 0.72 7.25 -3.88
N ARG A 18 2.02 6.95 -3.77
CA ARG A 18 2.71 6.86 -2.47
C ARG A 18 3.03 8.22 -1.87
N LEU A 19 3.47 9.16 -2.70
CA LEU A 19 3.66 10.54 -2.26
C LEU A 19 2.32 11.15 -1.86
N GLY A 20 1.24 10.84 -2.58
CA GLY A 20 -0.11 11.23 -2.21
C GLY A 20 -0.52 10.70 -0.83
N MET A 21 -0.15 9.47 -0.50
CA MET A 21 -0.41 8.89 0.83
C MET A 21 0.35 9.65 1.94
N LEU A 22 1.64 9.94 1.75
CA LEU A 22 2.43 10.71 2.72
C LEU A 22 1.90 12.13 2.91
N VAL A 23 1.69 12.83 1.80
CA VAL A 23 1.18 14.22 1.79
C VAL A 23 -0.23 14.26 2.38
N GLY A 24 -1.09 13.31 2.02
CA GLY A 24 -2.46 13.21 2.51
C GLY A 24 -2.55 13.06 4.02
N VAL A 25 -1.70 12.23 4.61
CA VAL A 25 -1.64 12.05 6.08
C VAL A 25 -1.18 13.33 6.77
N VAL A 26 -0.11 13.96 6.28
CA VAL A 26 0.42 15.20 6.86
C VAL A 26 -0.60 16.33 6.77
N LEU A 27 -1.19 16.54 5.58
CA LEU A 27 -2.21 17.56 5.38
C LEU A 27 -3.47 17.27 6.19
N GLY A 28 -3.93 16.02 6.21
CA GLY A 28 -5.11 15.61 6.94
C GLY A 28 -4.99 15.89 8.45
N ILE A 29 -3.86 15.55 9.06
CA ILE A 29 -3.61 15.82 10.49
C ILE A 29 -3.43 17.32 10.75
N GLY A 30 -2.71 18.03 9.89
CA GLY A 30 -2.57 19.48 9.99
C GLY A 30 -3.93 20.19 9.94
N MET A 31 -4.76 19.85 8.96
CA MET A 31 -6.11 20.40 8.82
C MET A 31 -7.02 20.00 9.98
N TYR A 32 -6.90 18.77 10.48
CA TYR A 32 -7.65 18.34 11.66
C TYR A 32 -7.33 19.19 12.89
N LYS A 33 -6.06 19.45 13.15
CA LYS A 33 -5.62 20.26 14.30
C LYS A 33 -6.02 21.73 14.18
N MET A 34 -6.07 22.28 12.96
CA MET A 34 -6.41 23.70 12.75
C MET A 34 -7.92 23.96 12.62
N TYR A 35 -8.64 23.09 11.96
CA TYR A 35 -10.04 23.32 11.56
C TYR A 35 -11.03 22.25 12.03
N GLY A 36 -10.54 21.20 12.69
CA GLY A 36 -11.35 20.11 13.20
C GLY A 36 -11.84 19.11 12.15
N PHE A 37 -12.57 18.10 12.61
CA PHE A 37 -12.98 16.93 11.81
C PHE A 37 -13.83 17.28 10.59
N ARG A 38 -14.77 18.24 10.72
CA ARG A 38 -15.69 18.60 9.64
C ARG A 38 -14.98 19.08 8.39
N MET A 39 -13.97 19.93 8.54
CA MET A 39 -13.20 20.47 7.41
C MET A 39 -12.37 19.38 6.71
N VAL A 40 -11.77 18.47 7.47
CA VAL A 40 -11.05 17.33 6.89
C VAL A 40 -11.99 16.45 6.07
N THR A 41 -13.21 16.20 6.57
CA THR A 41 -14.22 15.42 5.84
C THR A 41 -14.63 16.11 4.54
N TYR A 42 -14.91 17.40 4.56
CA TYR A 42 -15.25 18.15 3.35
C TYR A 42 -14.12 18.14 2.33
N LEU A 43 -12.88 18.34 2.77
CA LEU A 43 -11.71 18.30 1.90
C LEU A 43 -11.51 16.91 1.28
N SER A 44 -11.69 15.85 2.06
CA SER A 44 -11.59 14.46 1.58
C SER A 44 -12.65 14.14 0.53
N VAL A 45 -13.90 14.57 0.76
CA VAL A 45 -14.99 14.41 -0.21
C VAL A 45 -14.68 15.20 -1.49
N ALA A 46 -14.26 16.45 -1.37
CA ALA A 46 -13.92 17.27 -2.52
C ALA A 46 -12.76 16.67 -3.34
N ALA A 47 -11.71 16.17 -2.66
CA ALA A 47 -10.59 15.49 -3.31
C ALA A 47 -11.04 14.19 -4.00
N GLY A 48 -11.94 13.43 -3.38
CA GLY A 48 -12.52 12.23 -3.98
C GLY A 48 -13.33 12.54 -5.24
N LEU A 49 -14.19 13.56 -5.21
CA LEU A 49 -14.95 13.99 -6.38
C LEU A 49 -14.03 14.50 -7.50
N ALA A 50 -13.00 15.27 -7.17
CA ALA A 50 -11.99 15.71 -8.13
C ALA A 50 -11.27 14.51 -8.76
N SER A 51 -10.91 13.50 -7.97
CA SER A 51 -10.27 12.28 -8.46
C SER A 51 -11.17 11.53 -9.45
N ILE A 52 -12.46 11.39 -9.15
CA ILE A 52 -13.45 10.77 -10.05
C ILE A 52 -13.57 11.58 -11.35
N PHE A 53 -13.63 12.90 -11.25
CA PHE A 53 -13.69 13.77 -12.42
C PHE A 53 -12.47 13.59 -13.31
N PHE A 54 -11.25 13.62 -12.77
CA PHE A 54 -10.03 13.40 -13.56
C PHE A 54 -9.97 11.98 -14.12
N ALA A 55 -10.33 10.96 -13.35
CA ALA A 55 -10.36 9.58 -13.80
C ALA A 55 -11.33 9.38 -14.98
N SER A 56 -12.50 10.05 -14.97
CA SER A 56 -13.47 10.00 -16.07
C SER A 56 -12.97 10.61 -17.39
N ARG A 57 -11.95 11.47 -17.33
CA ARG A 57 -11.32 12.08 -18.50
C ARG A 57 -10.19 11.23 -19.09
N VAL A 58 -9.75 10.18 -18.40
CA VAL A 58 -8.72 9.26 -18.92
C VAL A 58 -9.35 8.31 -19.92
N TYR A 59 -8.97 8.44 -21.18
CA TYR A 59 -9.39 7.51 -22.23
C TYR A 59 -8.53 6.26 -22.18
N VAL A 60 -9.13 5.11 -21.84
CA VAL A 60 -8.46 3.81 -21.89
C VAL A 60 -8.84 3.12 -23.20
N ALA A 61 -7.91 3.10 -24.15
CA ALA A 61 -8.11 2.48 -25.45
C ALA A 61 -8.17 0.93 -25.40
N PHE A 62 -7.86 0.34 -24.24
CA PHE A 62 -7.83 -1.11 -24.08
C PHE A 62 -9.20 -1.66 -23.68
N ARG A 63 -9.77 -2.50 -24.54
CA ARG A 63 -10.95 -3.30 -24.20
C ARG A 63 -10.48 -4.66 -23.68
N ALA A 64 -10.96 -5.05 -22.50
CA ALA A 64 -10.70 -6.39 -21.98
C ALA A 64 -11.26 -7.45 -22.94
N PRO A 65 -10.59 -8.60 -23.12
CA PRO A 65 -11.11 -9.69 -23.92
C PRO A 65 -12.52 -10.09 -23.47
N ILE A 66 -13.43 -10.27 -24.42
CA ILE A 66 -14.80 -10.70 -24.18
C ILE A 66 -14.75 -12.12 -23.60
N GLY A 67 -15.48 -12.40 -22.52
CA GLY A 67 -15.61 -13.74 -21.94
C GLY A 67 -14.95 -13.97 -20.58
N VAL A 68 -14.33 -12.94 -19.97
CA VAL A 68 -13.76 -13.07 -18.61
C VAL A 68 -14.85 -12.76 -17.59
N SER A 69 -15.18 -13.71 -16.70
CA SER A 69 -16.17 -13.51 -15.64
C SER A 69 -15.78 -12.37 -14.69
N LEU A 70 -16.78 -11.57 -14.28
CA LEU A 70 -16.56 -10.44 -13.35
C LEU A 70 -16.03 -10.87 -11.97
N CYS A 71 -16.29 -12.11 -11.56
CA CYS A 71 -15.92 -12.68 -10.26
C CYS A 71 -14.68 -13.58 -10.32
N ASN A 72 -13.79 -13.43 -11.28
CA ASN A 72 -12.57 -14.23 -11.34
C ASN A 72 -11.54 -13.70 -10.32
N MET A 73 -11.18 -14.53 -9.32
CA MET A 73 -10.19 -14.22 -8.29
C MET A 73 -8.80 -13.86 -8.86
N ASP A 74 -8.45 -14.37 -10.03
CA ASP A 74 -7.21 -14.03 -10.73
C ASP A 74 -7.12 -12.55 -11.14
N ARG A 75 -8.23 -11.82 -11.12
CA ARG A 75 -8.25 -10.38 -11.41
C ARG A 75 -7.81 -9.52 -10.23
N PHE A 76 -8.03 -9.98 -9.01
CA PHE A 76 -7.79 -9.20 -7.79
C PHE A 76 -6.56 -9.65 -7.03
N LEU A 77 -6.32 -10.95 -6.96
CA LEU A 77 -5.23 -11.54 -6.20
C LEU A 77 -4.36 -12.41 -7.08
N LEU A 78 -3.05 -12.30 -6.93
CA LEU A 78 -2.07 -13.16 -7.58
C LEU A 78 -1.69 -14.31 -6.65
N PRO A 79 -2.17 -15.57 -6.89
CA PRO A 79 -1.92 -16.69 -5.97
C PRO A 79 -0.42 -16.96 -5.76
N ARG A 80 0.40 -16.75 -6.80
CA ARG A 80 1.87 -16.93 -6.69
C ARG A 80 2.56 -15.91 -5.80
N ALA A 81 1.91 -14.81 -5.45
CA ALA A 81 2.50 -13.75 -4.64
C ALA A 81 2.02 -13.76 -3.18
N TRP A 82 1.39 -14.84 -2.69
CA TRP A 82 0.85 -14.92 -1.34
C TRP A 82 1.91 -14.71 -0.25
N VAL A 83 3.13 -15.26 -0.43
CA VAL A 83 4.23 -15.09 0.54
C VAL A 83 4.67 -13.64 0.65
N PRO A 84 5.06 -12.93 -0.45
CA PRO A 84 5.36 -11.51 -0.37
C PRO A 84 4.14 -10.66 0.03
N ALA A 85 2.90 -11.11 -0.22
CA ALA A 85 1.69 -10.42 0.22
C ALA A 85 1.55 -10.40 1.75
N ILE A 86 1.74 -11.53 2.41
CA ILE A 86 1.77 -11.62 3.88
C ILE A 86 2.90 -10.75 4.44
N ASN A 87 4.08 -10.79 3.83
CA ASN A 87 5.18 -9.97 4.29
C ASN A 87 4.88 -8.47 4.15
N MET A 88 4.30 -8.06 3.02
CA MET A 88 3.89 -6.68 2.80
C MET A 88 2.84 -6.21 3.82
N LEU A 89 1.90 -7.09 4.17
CA LEU A 89 0.92 -6.84 5.23
C LEU A 89 1.61 -6.61 6.58
N LEU A 90 2.58 -7.45 6.95
CA LEU A 90 3.34 -7.30 8.20
C LEU A 90 4.17 -5.99 8.23
N ILE A 91 4.81 -5.64 7.11
CA ILE A 91 5.57 -4.38 7.00
C ILE A 91 4.64 -3.18 7.15
N ALA A 92 3.48 -3.20 6.49
CA ALA A 92 2.51 -2.11 6.52
C ALA A 92 1.75 -2.01 7.86
N PHE A 93 1.65 -3.10 8.60
CA PHE A 93 1.07 -3.12 9.94
C PHE A 93 1.81 -2.15 10.89
N VAL A 94 3.13 -2.03 10.77
CA VAL A 94 3.95 -1.19 11.66
C VAL A 94 3.53 0.28 11.60
N PRO A 95 3.58 0.97 10.44
CA PRO A 95 3.10 2.34 10.35
C PRO A 95 1.60 2.44 10.62
N GLY A 96 0.79 1.43 10.27
CA GLY A 96 -0.62 1.38 10.62
C GLY A 96 -0.87 1.47 12.13
N ALA A 97 -0.13 0.69 12.91
CA ALA A 97 -0.22 0.73 14.37
C ALA A 97 0.27 2.06 14.99
N LEU A 98 1.26 2.71 14.36
CA LEU A 98 1.80 3.97 14.86
C LEU A 98 0.99 5.21 14.43
N LEU A 99 0.16 5.12 13.37
CA LEU A 99 -0.61 6.26 12.85
C LEU A 99 -1.49 6.96 13.90
N PRO A 100 -2.23 6.26 14.77
CA PRO A 100 -3.05 6.92 15.79
C PRO A 100 -2.25 7.80 16.76
N LEU A 101 -0.97 7.49 16.99
CA LEU A 101 -0.10 8.27 17.88
C LEU A 101 0.19 9.68 17.36
N MET A 102 0.01 9.93 16.06
CA MET A 102 0.18 11.27 15.49
C MET A 102 -0.85 12.28 16.04
N PHE A 103 -2.04 11.81 16.40
CA PHE A 103 -3.05 12.68 17.02
C PHE A 103 -2.61 13.17 18.40
N VAL A 104 -1.74 12.40 19.09
CA VAL A 104 -1.16 12.72 20.39
C VAL A 104 0.17 13.48 20.26
N GLY A 105 0.59 13.81 19.02
CA GLY A 105 1.80 14.59 18.75
C GLY A 105 3.09 13.77 18.58
N ASP A 106 2.96 12.47 18.38
CA ASP A 106 4.10 11.61 18.14
C ASP A 106 4.34 11.41 16.62
N TYR A 107 5.42 11.98 16.13
CA TYR A 107 5.73 12.02 14.69
C TYR A 107 6.60 10.85 14.19
N TRP A 108 6.98 9.89 15.04
CA TRP A 108 7.70 8.69 14.61
C TRP A 108 6.90 7.85 13.61
N SER A 109 5.59 7.92 13.65
CA SER A 109 4.70 7.32 12.66
C SER A 109 4.92 7.83 11.24
N LEU A 110 5.27 9.10 11.06
CA LEU A 110 5.64 9.65 9.74
C LEU A 110 6.92 9.02 9.21
N ALA A 111 7.92 8.81 10.06
CA ALA A 111 9.15 8.13 9.67
C ALA A 111 8.85 6.69 9.25
N ALA A 112 8.04 5.97 10.00
CA ALA A 112 7.61 4.61 9.67
C ALA A 112 6.83 4.55 8.35
N LEU A 113 5.95 5.53 8.11
CA LEU A 113 5.20 5.65 6.85
C LEU A 113 6.12 5.97 5.67
N ALA A 114 7.10 6.85 5.85
CA ALA A 114 8.11 7.14 4.83
C ALA A 114 8.92 5.89 4.47
N VAL A 115 9.35 5.11 5.47
CA VAL A 115 10.04 3.83 5.26
C VAL A 115 9.16 2.85 4.47
N LEU A 116 7.87 2.75 4.80
CA LEU A 116 6.91 1.93 4.03
C LEU A 116 6.88 2.34 2.56
N VAL A 117 6.80 3.65 2.27
CA VAL A 117 6.78 4.18 0.90
C VAL A 117 8.00 3.71 0.12
N PHE A 118 9.19 3.83 0.69
CA PHE A 118 10.43 3.40 0.03
C PHE A 118 10.49 1.87 -0.15
N ILE A 119 10.10 1.08 0.85
CA ILE A 119 10.11 -0.39 0.78
C ILE A 119 9.08 -0.91 -0.24
N THR A 120 7.96 -0.23 -0.42
CA THR A 120 6.92 -0.69 -1.35
C THR A 120 7.41 -0.75 -2.80
N VAL A 121 8.35 0.10 -3.20
CA VAL A 121 8.88 0.11 -4.59
C VAL A 121 9.61 -1.20 -4.95
N PRO A 122 10.59 -1.68 -4.17
CA PRO A 122 11.23 -2.96 -4.45
C PRO A 122 10.24 -4.14 -4.31
N PHE A 123 9.31 -4.10 -3.35
CA PHE A 123 8.28 -5.13 -3.23
C PHE A 123 7.40 -5.21 -4.48
N MET A 124 6.95 -4.09 -5.01
CA MET A 124 6.16 -4.08 -6.25
C MET A 124 6.92 -4.71 -7.42
N LYS A 125 8.24 -4.48 -7.53
CA LYS A 125 9.08 -5.17 -8.52
C LYS A 125 9.09 -6.68 -8.29
N MET A 126 9.09 -7.15 -7.03
CA MET A 126 9.01 -8.58 -6.72
C MET A 126 7.67 -9.18 -7.14
N PHE A 127 6.55 -8.51 -6.86
CA PHE A 127 5.23 -8.96 -7.28
C PHE A 127 5.12 -9.07 -8.81
N VAL A 128 5.59 -8.06 -9.53
CA VAL A 128 5.59 -8.06 -11.00
C VAL A 128 6.45 -9.18 -11.57
N LYS A 129 7.60 -9.50 -10.96
CA LYS A 129 8.46 -10.61 -11.38
C LYS A 129 7.90 -12.00 -11.07
N LEU A 130 6.97 -12.11 -10.14
CA LEU A 130 6.24 -13.35 -9.84
C LEU A 130 5.03 -13.55 -10.75
N SER A 131 4.61 -12.53 -11.49
CA SER A 131 3.47 -12.56 -12.39
C SER A 131 3.87 -12.90 -13.81
N HIS A 132 2.95 -13.55 -14.56
CA HIS A 132 3.04 -13.64 -16.01
C HIS A 132 2.72 -12.28 -16.65
N HIS A 133 3.08 -12.14 -17.94
CA HIS A 133 2.96 -10.86 -18.64
C HIS A 133 1.54 -10.26 -18.59
N CYS A 134 0.51 -11.10 -18.71
CA CYS A 134 -0.90 -10.67 -18.65
C CYS A 134 -1.42 -10.38 -17.24
N GLN A 135 -0.71 -10.79 -16.18
CA GLN A 135 -1.12 -10.67 -14.78
C GLN A 135 -0.43 -9.54 -14.01
N ARG A 136 0.27 -8.64 -14.70
CA ARG A 136 1.00 -7.52 -14.04
C ARG A 136 0.08 -6.56 -13.30
N GLY A 137 -1.12 -6.32 -13.82
CA GLY A 137 -2.15 -5.53 -13.14
C GLY A 137 -2.56 -6.17 -11.82
N THR A 138 -2.89 -7.46 -11.85
CA THR A 138 -3.23 -8.26 -10.66
C THR A 138 -2.10 -8.29 -9.64
N ALA A 139 -0.83 -8.35 -10.07
CA ALA A 139 0.32 -8.27 -9.18
C ALA A 139 0.38 -6.94 -8.42
N ASN A 140 0.16 -5.82 -9.12
CA ASN A 140 0.12 -4.50 -8.51
C ASN A 140 -1.04 -4.37 -7.52
N THR A 141 -2.24 -4.82 -7.92
CA THR A 141 -3.43 -4.81 -7.03
C THR A 141 -3.19 -5.64 -5.78
N THR A 142 -2.58 -6.84 -5.90
CA THR A 142 -2.26 -7.69 -4.75
C THR A 142 -1.28 -7.00 -3.79
N CYS A 143 -0.25 -6.32 -4.32
CA CYS A 143 0.70 -5.58 -3.50
C CYS A 143 0.02 -4.43 -2.74
N HIS A 144 -0.82 -3.63 -3.42
CA HIS A 144 -1.57 -2.53 -2.80
C HIS A 144 -2.56 -3.02 -1.76
N LEU A 145 -3.36 -4.04 -2.09
CA LEU A 145 -4.34 -4.61 -1.16
C LEU A 145 -3.67 -5.15 0.11
N SER A 146 -2.53 -5.82 -0.03
CA SER A 146 -1.77 -6.31 1.12
C SER A 146 -1.23 -5.18 2.00
N MET A 147 -0.76 -4.10 1.38
CA MET A 147 -0.30 -2.91 2.09
C MET A 147 -1.45 -2.23 2.84
N GLU A 148 -2.56 -1.98 2.17
CA GLU A 148 -3.73 -1.32 2.75
C GLU A 148 -4.35 -2.15 3.88
N ALA A 149 -4.44 -3.47 3.68
CA ALA A 149 -4.91 -4.38 4.73
C ALA A 149 -3.98 -4.34 5.96
N GLY A 150 -2.66 -4.31 5.77
CA GLY A 150 -1.71 -4.18 6.85
C GLY A 150 -1.87 -2.87 7.63
N LEU A 151 -1.99 -1.74 6.93
CA LEU A 151 -2.25 -0.43 7.55
C LEU A 151 -3.55 -0.45 8.37
N LEU A 152 -4.61 -1.01 7.81
CA LEU A 152 -5.94 -1.08 8.43
C LEU A 152 -5.93 -1.94 9.69
N VAL A 153 -5.35 -3.14 9.62
CA VAL A 153 -5.25 -4.05 10.77
C VAL A 153 -4.36 -3.45 11.85
N GLY A 154 -3.23 -2.82 11.48
CA GLY A 154 -2.36 -2.13 12.42
C GLY A 154 -3.09 -1.02 13.17
N MET A 155 -3.83 -0.17 12.45
CA MET A 155 -4.62 0.91 13.03
C MET A 155 -5.74 0.36 13.95
N ALA A 156 -6.44 -0.68 13.52
CA ALA A 156 -7.48 -1.32 14.33
C ALA A 156 -6.92 -1.87 15.65
N VAL A 157 -5.77 -2.56 15.60
CA VAL A 157 -5.10 -3.06 16.81
C VAL A 157 -4.68 -1.91 17.72
N ALA A 158 -4.10 -0.85 17.19
CA ALA A 158 -3.68 0.32 17.99
C ALA A 158 -4.86 1.03 18.66
N CYS A 159 -6.02 1.09 18.01
CA CYS A 159 -7.24 1.65 18.61
C CYS A 159 -7.77 0.84 19.81
N HIS A 160 -7.44 -0.46 19.88
CA HIS A 160 -7.76 -1.30 21.03
C HIS A 160 -6.72 -1.19 22.17
N LEU A 161 -5.50 -0.78 21.85
CA LEU A 161 -4.44 -0.61 22.81
C LEU A 161 -4.49 0.83 23.34
N MET A 162 -4.85 1.01 24.62
CA MET A 162 -4.98 2.33 25.21
C MET A 162 -3.62 2.94 25.64
N ASP A 163 -2.58 2.12 25.73
CA ASP A 163 -1.27 2.54 26.21
C ASP A 163 -0.28 2.71 25.05
N LYS A 164 0.38 3.86 25.01
CA LYS A 164 1.41 4.20 24.01
C LYS A 164 2.56 3.20 24.02
N ALA A 165 3.00 2.73 25.19
CA ALA A 165 4.08 1.77 25.33
C ALA A 165 3.71 0.42 24.69
N GLN A 166 2.47 -0.03 24.88
CA GLN A 166 1.98 -1.27 24.26
C GLN A 166 1.95 -1.16 22.72
N ILE A 167 1.54 -0.01 22.17
CA ILE A 167 1.53 0.21 20.73
C ILE A 167 2.96 0.10 20.17
N TYR A 168 3.95 0.73 20.81
CA TYR A 168 5.35 0.60 20.40
C TYR A 168 5.87 -0.82 20.50
N HIS A 169 5.52 -1.55 21.56
CA HIS A 169 5.89 -2.96 21.71
C HIS A 169 5.34 -3.81 20.57
N VAL A 170 4.04 -3.69 20.29
CA VAL A 170 3.39 -4.44 19.20
C VAL A 170 3.99 -4.08 17.84
N ALA A 171 4.23 -2.79 17.57
CA ALA A 171 4.86 -2.34 16.34
C ALA A 171 6.29 -2.88 16.19
N SER A 172 7.07 -2.91 17.28
CA SER A 172 8.44 -3.45 17.28
C SER A 172 8.46 -4.95 17.02
N VAL A 173 7.58 -5.71 17.66
CA VAL A 173 7.44 -7.15 17.44
C VAL A 173 7.03 -7.43 15.99
N ALA A 174 6.06 -6.68 15.46
CA ALA A 174 5.63 -6.81 14.07
C ALA A 174 6.77 -6.50 13.09
N ALA A 175 7.58 -5.47 13.37
CA ALA A 175 8.74 -5.14 12.54
C ALA A 175 9.78 -6.26 12.53
N MET A 176 10.11 -6.83 13.68
CA MET A 176 11.02 -7.97 13.78
C MET A 176 10.48 -9.20 13.02
N LEU A 177 9.19 -9.51 13.19
CA LEU A 177 8.54 -10.60 12.46
C LEU A 177 8.56 -10.36 10.95
N ALA A 178 8.33 -9.13 10.49
CA ALA A 178 8.37 -8.79 9.08
C ALA A 178 9.76 -9.01 8.47
N VAL A 179 10.83 -8.60 9.17
CA VAL A 179 12.22 -8.82 8.73
C VAL A 179 12.56 -10.32 8.72
N PHE A 180 12.20 -11.03 9.78
CA PHE A 180 12.43 -12.47 9.89
C PHE A 180 11.70 -13.25 8.78
N PHE A 181 10.43 -12.92 8.54
CA PHE A 181 9.64 -13.51 7.48
C PHE A 181 10.20 -13.18 6.09
N PHE A 182 10.72 -11.97 5.91
CA PHE A 182 11.37 -11.58 4.66
C PHE A 182 12.59 -12.44 4.37
N VAL A 183 13.49 -12.57 5.33
CA VAL A 183 14.78 -13.27 5.15
C VAL A 183 14.56 -14.78 4.97
N LEU A 184 13.70 -15.38 5.78
CA LEU A 184 13.54 -16.84 5.78
C LEU A 184 12.56 -17.36 4.73
N LEU A 185 11.53 -16.61 4.41
CA LEU A 185 10.44 -17.10 3.55
C LEU A 185 10.34 -16.30 2.25
N THR A 186 10.23 -14.96 2.33
CA THR A 186 9.91 -14.16 1.16
C THR A 186 11.04 -14.13 0.14
N TYR A 187 12.25 -13.90 0.58
CA TYR A 187 13.41 -13.82 -0.32
C TYR A 187 13.75 -15.17 -0.99
N PRO A 188 13.84 -16.29 -0.27
CA PRO A 188 14.05 -17.61 -0.88
C PRO A 188 12.92 -18.01 -1.81
N TYR A 189 11.65 -17.77 -1.40
CA TYR A 189 10.49 -18.04 -2.24
C TYR A 189 10.53 -17.26 -3.54
N TYR A 190 10.81 -15.96 -3.47
CA TYR A 190 10.96 -15.10 -4.63
C TYR A 190 12.06 -15.61 -5.59
N LYS A 191 13.24 -15.92 -5.05
CA LYS A 191 14.37 -16.41 -5.85
C LYS A 191 14.05 -17.70 -6.59
N LYS A 192 13.23 -18.58 -6.00
CA LYS A 192 12.80 -19.87 -6.58
C LYS A 192 11.68 -19.72 -7.61
N LYS A 193 10.76 -18.78 -7.41
CA LYS A 193 9.49 -18.68 -8.17
C LYS A 193 9.44 -17.55 -9.19
N GLN A 194 10.47 -16.70 -9.28
CA GLN A 194 10.49 -15.62 -10.26
C GLN A 194 10.37 -16.16 -11.69
N VAL A 195 9.49 -15.54 -12.47
CA VAL A 195 9.34 -15.83 -13.90
C VAL A 195 10.47 -15.11 -14.64
N ARG A 196 11.28 -15.88 -15.38
CA ARG A 196 12.38 -15.35 -16.21
C ARG A 196 11.86 -14.81 -17.52
#